data_22ef11a5d2eec0bf049aa7ef46ba89c0
#
_entry.id   22ef11a5d2eec0bf049aa7ef46ba89c0
#
_cell.length_a   1.000
_cell.length_b   1.000
_cell.length_c   1.000
_cell.angle_alpha   90.00
_cell.angle_beta   90.00
_cell.angle_gamma   90.00
#
_symmetry.space_group_name_H-M   'P 1'
#
loop_
_entity.id
_entity.type
_entity.pdbx_description
1 polymer ?
#
loop_
_entity_poly.entity_id
_entity_poly.type
_entity_poly.pdbx_seq_one_letter_code
_entity_poly.pdbx_strand_id
1 'polypeptide(L)'
;MNRLIRSIKAGIHSKHRGYVLATCIVMMAVILIICSTLIAVSGIESKTVKLRQVMLEQDIMAKDIAIDFVKGKLYKTITDDAGNTQEVPVFDYTYKNGLFTGTYKGHFVKLSRTENTKPENSEPENSEPENPAPENPEPGTPEPENPIKSWTETIEISRNEEPVLVVSVGVTEKDGNKTRIVTSWTNGSVI
;
A
#
# COMPACT_ATOMS: atom_id res chain seq x y z
N MET A 1 86.48 33.39 -13.79
CA MET A 1 85.20 33.45 -14.50
C MET A 1 84.38 32.18 -14.40
N ASN A 2 84.91 30.99 -14.51
CA ASN A 2 84.19 29.70 -14.50
C ASN A 2 83.60 29.26 -13.18
N ARG A 3 83.97 29.80 -12.02
CA ARG A 3 83.39 29.45 -10.71
C ARG A 3 82.07 30.16 -10.48
N LEU A 4 81.89 31.42 -10.92
CA LEU A 4 80.66 32.19 -10.84
C LEU A 4 79.54 31.57 -11.69
N ILE A 5 79.82 31.13 -12.87
CA ILE A 5 78.82 30.51 -13.77
C ILE A 5 78.34 29.19 -13.21
N ARG A 6 79.23 28.39 -12.58
CA ARG A 6 78.75 27.13 -11.88
C ARG A 6 77.87 27.38 -10.68
N SER A 7 78.16 28.43 -9.91
CA SER A 7 77.31 28.79 -8.71
C SER A 7 75.91 29.23 -9.13
N ILE A 8 75.79 30.04 -10.22
CA ILE A 8 74.50 30.49 -10.74
C ILE A 8 73.70 29.33 -11.33
N LYS A 9 74.35 28.41 -12.05
CA LYS A 9 73.68 27.22 -12.58
C LYS A 9 73.17 26.27 -11.50
N ALA A 10 73.90 26.10 -10.38
CA ALA A 10 73.46 25.27 -9.23
C ALA A 10 72.27 25.90 -8.51
N GLY A 11 72.25 27.25 -8.37
CA GLY A 11 71.12 27.96 -7.72
C GLY A 11 69.80 27.91 -8.52
N ILE A 12 69.89 27.94 -9.86
CA ILE A 12 68.70 27.83 -10.72
C ILE A 12 68.11 26.41 -10.67
N HIS A 13 68.92 25.36 -10.63
CA HIS A 13 68.45 24.00 -10.56
C HIS A 13 67.80 23.62 -9.22
N SER A 14 68.22 24.25 -8.11
CA SER A 14 67.62 23.98 -6.81
C SER A 14 66.27 24.65 -6.66
N LYS A 15 66.06 25.82 -7.25
CA LYS A 15 64.72 26.49 -7.26
C LYS A 15 63.66 25.72 -8.04
N HIS A 16 64.03 25.11 -9.15
CA HIS A 16 63.07 24.30 -9.92
C HIS A 16 62.68 22.99 -9.24
N ARG A 17 63.60 22.37 -8.49
CA ARG A 17 63.29 21.12 -7.74
C ARG A 17 62.31 21.36 -6.61
N GLY A 18 62.37 22.50 -5.91
CA GLY A 18 61.42 22.84 -4.84
C GLY A 18 60.02 23.10 -5.40
N TYR A 19 59.90 23.75 -6.57
CA TYR A 19 58.63 24.02 -7.22
C TYR A 19 57.93 22.76 -7.69
N VAL A 20 58.66 21.80 -8.30
CA VAL A 20 58.10 20.54 -8.73
C VAL A 20 57.57 19.72 -7.56
N LEU A 21 58.30 19.67 -6.42
CA LEU A 21 57.83 18.99 -5.21
C LEU A 21 56.55 19.62 -4.68
N ALA A 22 56.48 20.95 -4.57
CA ALA A 22 55.30 21.66 -4.12
C ALA A 22 54.07 21.37 -5.03
N THR A 23 54.28 21.39 -6.35
CA THR A 23 53.20 21.08 -7.32
C THR A 23 52.70 19.62 -7.17
N CYS A 24 53.61 18.65 -6.95
CA CYS A 24 53.22 17.27 -6.72
C CYS A 24 52.39 17.11 -5.44
N ILE A 25 52.75 17.80 -4.35
CA ILE A 25 51.99 17.76 -3.09
C ILE A 25 50.58 18.33 -3.28
N VAL A 26 50.47 19.47 -3.97
CA VAL A 26 49.15 20.09 -4.25
C VAL A 26 48.29 19.15 -5.11
N MET A 27 48.85 18.57 -6.17
CA MET A 27 48.14 17.61 -7.02
C MET A 27 47.66 16.39 -6.25
N MET A 28 48.52 15.80 -5.37
CA MET A 28 48.13 14.70 -4.48
C MET A 28 46.97 15.10 -3.53
N ALA A 29 47.04 16.30 -2.95
CA ALA A 29 45.98 16.79 -2.09
C ALA A 29 44.63 16.93 -2.83
N VAL A 30 44.64 17.47 -4.04
CA VAL A 30 43.45 17.59 -4.90
C VAL A 30 42.87 16.21 -5.23
N ILE A 31 43.74 15.23 -5.61
CA ILE A 31 43.28 13.87 -5.91
C ILE A 31 42.65 13.21 -4.69
N LEU A 32 43.25 13.36 -3.50
CA LEU A 32 42.68 12.83 -2.26
C LEU A 32 41.31 13.44 -1.92
N ILE A 33 41.13 14.74 -2.14
CA ILE A 33 39.82 15.40 -1.93
C ILE A 33 38.80 14.84 -2.90
N ILE A 34 39.12 14.68 -4.19
CA ILE A 34 38.22 14.11 -5.18
C ILE A 34 37.84 12.66 -4.83
N CYS A 35 38.82 11.84 -4.46
CA CYS A 35 38.56 10.45 -4.07
C CYS A 35 37.68 10.37 -2.82
N SER A 36 37.91 11.20 -1.82
CA SER A 36 37.09 11.19 -0.60
C SER A 36 35.64 11.62 -0.87
N THR A 37 35.42 12.60 -1.72
CA THR A 37 34.07 13.01 -2.12
C THR A 37 33.34 11.93 -2.90
N LEU A 38 34.01 11.25 -3.83
CA LEU A 38 33.43 10.13 -4.58
C LEU A 38 33.00 8.97 -3.68
N ILE A 39 33.82 8.62 -2.68
CA ILE A 39 33.49 7.58 -1.70
C ILE A 39 32.26 8.00 -0.87
N ALA A 40 32.19 9.25 -0.44
CA ALA A 40 31.06 9.75 0.35
C ALA A 40 29.74 9.71 -0.47
N VAL A 41 29.77 10.16 -1.72
CA VAL A 41 28.60 10.14 -2.61
C VAL A 41 28.15 8.70 -2.89
N SER A 42 29.06 7.80 -3.21
CA SER A 42 28.74 6.38 -3.45
C SER A 42 28.10 5.71 -2.22
N GLY A 43 28.54 6.07 -1.01
CA GLY A 43 27.94 5.57 0.22
C GLY A 43 26.48 6.04 0.42
N ILE A 44 26.15 7.27 0.03
CA ILE A 44 24.81 7.83 0.10
C ILE A 44 23.89 7.14 -0.92
N GLU A 45 24.36 7.00 -2.16
CA GLU A 45 23.59 6.33 -3.21
C GLU A 45 23.23 4.88 -2.85
N SER A 46 24.19 4.13 -2.31
CA SER A 46 23.96 2.75 -1.87
C SER A 46 22.87 2.64 -0.79
N LYS A 47 22.83 3.57 0.17
CA LYS A 47 21.77 3.61 1.20
C LYS A 47 20.42 3.96 0.60
N THR A 48 20.38 4.91 -0.32
CA THR A 48 19.14 5.34 -0.98
C THR A 48 18.54 4.22 -1.83
N VAL A 49 19.38 3.48 -2.56
CA VAL A 49 18.93 2.32 -3.35
C VAL A 49 18.34 1.23 -2.45
N LYS A 50 18.99 0.90 -1.34
CA LYS A 50 18.47 -0.09 -0.38
C LYS A 50 17.12 0.35 0.23
N LEU A 51 16.97 1.62 0.60
CA LEU A 51 15.71 2.14 1.11
C LEU A 51 14.59 2.04 0.07
N ARG A 52 14.86 2.40 -1.18
CA ARG A 52 13.88 2.29 -2.27
C ARG A 52 13.50 0.83 -2.52
N GLN A 53 14.45 -0.09 -2.47
CA GLN A 53 14.17 -1.51 -2.64
C GLN A 53 13.24 -2.03 -1.54
N VAL A 54 13.53 -1.72 -0.28
CA VAL A 54 12.66 -2.10 0.85
C VAL A 54 11.26 -1.50 0.71
N MET A 55 11.14 -0.23 0.28
CA MET A 55 9.85 0.40 0.06
C MET A 55 9.06 -0.29 -1.06
N LEU A 56 9.72 -0.64 -2.17
CA LEU A 56 9.09 -1.36 -3.28
C LEU A 56 8.61 -2.76 -2.87
N GLU A 57 9.42 -3.51 -2.15
CA GLU A 57 9.03 -4.84 -1.64
C GLU A 57 7.79 -4.75 -0.76
N GLN A 58 7.72 -3.75 0.12
CA GLN A 58 6.57 -3.54 1.00
C GLN A 58 5.31 -3.09 0.24
N ASP A 59 5.47 -2.26 -0.78
CA ASP A 59 4.35 -1.84 -1.64
C ASP A 59 3.78 -3.03 -2.44
N ILE A 60 4.64 -3.92 -2.91
CA ILE A 60 4.25 -5.18 -3.55
C ILE A 60 3.49 -6.07 -2.57
N MET A 61 3.97 -6.22 -1.34
CA MET A 61 3.29 -7.02 -0.31
C MET A 61 1.92 -6.45 0.05
N ALA A 62 1.79 -5.12 0.18
CA ALA A 62 0.50 -4.48 0.42
C ALA A 62 -0.49 -4.75 -0.72
N LYS A 63 -0.04 -4.68 -1.96
CA LYS A 63 -0.86 -5.02 -3.14
C LYS A 63 -1.26 -6.49 -3.16
N ASP A 64 -0.38 -7.40 -2.79
CA ASP A 64 -0.70 -8.82 -2.66
C ASP A 64 -1.78 -9.09 -1.62
N ILE A 65 -1.70 -8.41 -0.47
CA ILE A 65 -2.75 -8.48 0.57
C ILE A 65 -4.08 -7.98 0.03
N ALA A 66 -4.08 -6.86 -0.70
CA ALA A 66 -5.28 -6.31 -1.31
C ALA A 66 -5.89 -7.26 -2.36
N ILE A 67 -5.06 -7.92 -3.16
CA ILE A 67 -5.51 -8.93 -4.13
C ILE A 67 -6.12 -10.14 -3.41
N ASP A 68 -5.50 -10.62 -2.33
CA ASP A 68 -6.06 -11.72 -1.52
C ASP A 68 -7.41 -11.32 -0.89
N PHE A 69 -7.56 -10.05 -0.49
CA PHE A 69 -8.82 -9.50 0.01
C PHE A 69 -9.90 -9.47 -1.08
N VAL A 70 -9.61 -8.91 -2.25
CA VAL A 70 -10.55 -8.86 -3.38
C VAL A 70 -11.01 -10.26 -3.77
N LYS A 71 -10.11 -11.24 -3.78
CA LYS A 71 -10.41 -12.65 -4.06
C LYS A 71 -11.15 -13.36 -2.92
N GLY A 72 -11.40 -12.71 -1.80
CA GLY A 72 -12.05 -13.30 -0.62
C GLY A 72 -11.18 -14.28 0.17
N LYS A 73 -9.89 -14.37 -0.12
CA LYS A 73 -8.97 -15.30 0.54
C LYS A 73 -8.59 -14.90 1.96
N LEU A 74 -8.88 -13.67 2.37
CA LEU A 74 -8.63 -13.19 3.73
C LEU A 74 -9.70 -13.64 4.74
N TYR A 75 -10.70 -14.40 4.30
CA TYR A 75 -11.75 -14.93 5.16
C TYR A 75 -11.72 -16.44 5.19
N LYS A 76 -12.05 -17.00 6.34
CA LYS A 76 -12.36 -18.41 6.54
C LYS A 76 -13.74 -18.54 7.17
N THR A 77 -14.46 -19.58 6.77
CA THR A 77 -15.74 -19.89 7.37
C THR A 77 -15.51 -20.75 8.61
N ILE A 78 -16.05 -20.34 9.74
CA ILE A 78 -16.09 -21.11 10.98
C ILE A 78 -17.54 -21.48 11.22
N THR A 79 -17.80 -22.76 11.53
CA THR A 79 -19.10 -23.25 11.95
C THR A 79 -19.04 -23.50 13.45
N ASP A 80 -19.97 -22.92 14.21
CA ASP A 80 -20.09 -23.17 15.63
C ASP A 80 -20.80 -24.51 15.93
N ASP A 81 -20.81 -24.92 17.18
CA ASP A 81 -21.44 -26.19 17.60
C ASP A 81 -22.98 -26.19 17.39
N ALA A 82 -23.58 -25.03 17.17
CA ALA A 82 -25.01 -24.87 16.87
C ALA A 82 -25.29 -24.91 15.35
N GLY A 83 -24.27 -25.08 14.50
CA GLY A 83 -24.37 -25.11 13.05
C GLY A 83 -24.40 -23.74 12.37
N ASN A 84 -24.22 -22.64 13.11
CA ASN A 84 -24.13 -21.32 12.52
C ASN A 84 -22.78 -21.10 11.87
N THR A 85 -22.77 -20.60 10.64
CA THR A 85 -21.56 -20.30 9.90
C THR A 85 -21.24 -18.82 9.97
N GLN A 86 -20.00 -18.49 10.33
CA GLN A 86 -19.48 -17.12 10.36
C GLN A 86 -18.20 -17.01 9.57
N GLU A 87 -18.06 -15.95 8.80
CA GLU A 87 -16.80 -15.61 8.13
C GLU A 87 -15.94 -14.75 9.06
N VAL A 88 -14.72 -15.21 9.31
CA VAL A 88 -13.73 -14.49 10.13
C VAL A 88 -12.43 -14.36 9.34
N PRO A 89 -11.58 -13.37 9.67
CA PRO A 89 -10.27 -13.24 9.05
C PRO A 89 -9.39 -14.48 9.25
N VAL A 90 -8.51 -14.77 8.29
CA VAL A 90 -7.54 -15.89 8.36
C VAL A 90 -6.31 -15.58 9.22
N PHE A 91 -6.13 -14.35 9.64
CA PHE A 91 -5.03 -13.89 10.49
C PHE A 91 -5.47 -13.70 11.94
N ASP A 92 -4.52 -13.55 12.85
CA ASP A 92 -4.81 -13.21 14.25
C ASP A 92 -5.38 -11.80 14.33
N TYR A 93 -6.60 -11.69 14.85
CA TYR A 93 -7.33 -10.43 14.88
C TYR A 93 -7.90 -10.11 16.25
N THR A 94 -8.10 -8.82 16.50
CA THR A 94 -8.95 -8.27 17.55
C THR A 94 -10.21 -7.69 16.90
N TYR A 95 -11.38 -8.08 17.44
CA TYR A 95 -12.67 -7.54 16.97
C TYR A 95 -13.21 -6.51 17.94
N LYS A 96 -13.45 -5.28 17.45
CA LYS A 96 -14.02 -4.21 18.25
C LYS A 96 -14.85 -3.27 17.36
N ASN A 97 -16.10 -3.00 17.77
CA ASN A 97 -17.01 -2.06 17.09
C ASN A 97 -17.18 -2.33 15.57
N GLY A 98 -17.35 -3.59 15.17
CA GLY A 98 -17.50 -3.92 13.75
C GLY A 98 -16.20 -3.92 12.93
N LEU A 99 -15.07 -3.71 13.57
CA LEU A 99 -13.76 -3.61 12.94
C LEU A 99 -12.88 -4.78 13.38
N PHE A 100 -12.33 -5.51 12.42
CA PHE A 100 -11.27 -6.49 12.64
C PHE A 100 -9.93 -5.82 12.44
N THR A 101 -9.07 -5.91 13.43
CA THR A 101 -7.71 -5.35 13.38
C THR A 101 -6.68 -6.43 13.69
N GLY A 102 -5.61 -6.49 12.94
CA GLY A 102 -4.57 -7.49 13.16
C GLY A 102 -3.36 -7.30 12.26
N THR A 103 -2.50 -8.30 12.22
CA THR A 103 -1.31 -8.29 11.37
C THR A 103 -1.38 -9.44 10.37
N TYR A 104 -1.19 -9.14 9.09
CA TYR A 104 -1.14 -10.11 8.01
C TYR A 104 0.06 -9.84 7.11
N LYS A 105 0.89 -10.87 6.89
CA LYS A 105 2.13 -10.74 6.08
C LYS A 105 3.00 -9.54 6.50
N GLY A 106 3.10 -9.26 7.81
CA GLY A 106 3.94 -8.18 8.34
C GLY A 106 3.36 -6.76 8.24
N HIS A 107 2.13 -6.61 7.73
CA HIS A 107 1.42 -5.33 7.67
C HIS A 107 0.27 -5.30 8.66
N PHE A 108 0.02 -4.13 9.25
CA PHE A 108 -1.18 -3.94 10.06
C PHE A 108 -2.38 -3.76 9.15
N VAL A 109 -3.44 -4.52 9.41
CA VAL A 109 -4.64 -4.60 8.59
C VAL A 109 -5.86 -4.27 9.42
N LYS A 110 -6.71 -3.40 8.90
CA LYS A 110 -8.06 -3.12 9.43
C LYS A 110 -9.09 -3.53 8.40
N LEU A 111 -10.03 -4.39 8.78
CA LEU A 111 -11.15 -4.80 7.96
C LEU A 111 -12.44 -4.29 8.57
N SER A 112 -13.27 -3.62 7.78
CA SER A 112 -14.60 -3.19 8.15
C SER A 112 -15.64 -3.71 7.16
N ARG A 113 -16.86 -3.95 7.65
CA ARG A 113 -18.02 -4.32 6.84
C ARG A 113 -19.14 -3.34 7.14
N THR A 114 -19.69 -2.74 6.09
CA THR A 114 -20.87 -1.86 6.17
C THR A 114 -21.98 -2.48 5.33
N GLU A 115 -23.09 -2.83 5.97
CA GLU A 115 -24.26 -3.32 5.26
C GLU A 115 -24.90 -2.17 4.47
N ASN A 116 -25.16 -2.43 3.20
CA ASN A 116 -25.90 -1.51 2.36
C ASN A 116 -27.39 -1.77 2.60
N THR A 117 -27.95 -1.18 3.67
CA THR A 117 -29.41 -1.10 3.80
C THR A 117 -29.92 -0.30 2.62
N LYS A 118 -30.57 -1.00 1.68
CA LYS A 118 -31.33 -0.34 0.62
C LYS A 118 -32.32 0.61 1.32
N PRO A 119 -32.35 1.90 1.01
CA PRO A 119 -33.41 2.74 1.54
C PRO A 119 -34.74 2.10 1.09
N GLU A 120 -35.52 1.70 2.06
CA GLU A 120 -36.90 1.28 1.85
C GLU A 120 -37.55 2.37 1.01
N ASN A 121 -37.99 2.01 -0.21
CA ASN A 121 -38.70 2.93 -1.08
C ASN A 121 -39.84 3.52 -0.27
N SER A 122 -39.70 4.78 0.11
CA SER A 122 -40.85 5.60 0.50
C SER A 122 -41.68 5.75 -0.77
N GLU A 123 -42.62 4.84 -0.97
CA GLU A 123 -43.69 5.05 -1.93
C GLU A 123 -44.36 6.38 -1.57
N PRO A 124 -44.50 7.31 -2.51
CA PRO A 124 -45.36 8.47 -2.26
C PRO A 124 -46.76 7.96 -2.04
N GLU A 125 -47.29 8.24 -0.87
CA GLU A 125 -48.69 8.05 -0.49
C GLU A 125 -49.56 8.86 -1.46
N ASN A 126 -49.95 8.21 -2.56
CA ASN A 126 -50.90 8.77 -3.51
C ASN A 126 -52.29 8.21 -3.16
N SER A 127 -53.03 8.96 -2.35
CA SER A 127 -54.44 8.76 -2.06
C SER A 127 -55.24 9.00 -3.33
N GLU A 128 -55.73 7.93 -3.97
CA GLU A 128 -56.82 8.04 -4.95
C GLU A 128 -57.91 7.00 -4.65
N PRO A 129 -59.20 7.34 -4.91
CA PRO A 129 -60.31 6.74 -4.25
C PRO A 129 -60.76 5.40 -4.85
N GLU A 130 -61.37 4.60 -3.98
CA GLU A 130 -62.02 3.33 -4.22
C GLU A 130 -62.92 3.32 -5.46
N ASN A 131 -62.66 2.33 -6.32
CA ASN A 131 -63.66 1.84 -7.28
C ASN A 131 -63.66 0.29 -7.27
N PRO A 132 -64.74 -0.38 -6.87
CA PRO A 132 -64.78 -1.84 -6.83
C PRO A 132 -65.03 -2.40 -8.21
N ALA A 133 -64.17 -3.21 -8.72
CA ALA A 133 -64.34 -4.00 -9.94
C ALA A 133 -63.75 -5.41 -9.77
N PRO A 134 -64.17 -6.40 -10.56
CA PRO A 134 -64.50 -7.73 -10.06
C PRO A 134 -63.34 -8.70 -9.97
N GLU A 135 -63.47 -9.66 -9.09
CA GLU A 135 -62.57 -10.78 -8.83
C GLU A 135 -62.28 -11.57 -10.11
N ASN A 136 -60.99 -11.54 -10.49
CA ASN A 136 -60.44 -12.47 -11.46
C ASN A 136 -59.36 -13.28 -10.70
N PRO A 137 -59.32 -14.62 -10.78
CA PRO A 137 -58.30 -15.40 -10.04
C PRO A 137 -56.92 -15.13 -10.63
N GLU A 138 -56.04 -14.57 -9.78
CA GLU A 138 -54.64 -14.33 -10.11
C GLU A 138 -53.88 -15.65 -10.36
N PRO A 139 -53.08 -15.74 -11.44
CA PRO A 139 -52.12 -16.82 -11.60
C PRO A 139 -50.97 -16.66 -10.61
N GLY A 140 -50.78 -17.70 -9.83
CA GLY A 140 -49.64 -18.00 -8.96
C GLY A 140 -48.70 -16.86 -8.59
N THR A 141 -48.76 -16.42 -7.34
CA THR A 141 -47.73 -15.55 -6.71
C THR A 141 -46.36 -16.17 -6.94
N PRO A 142 -45.41 -15.47 -7.56
CA PRO A 142 -44.05 -16.00 -7.67
C PRO A 142 -43.49 -16.19 -6.27
N GLU A 143 -42.94 -17.37 -6.04
CA GLU A 143 -42.25 -17.74 -4.81
C GLU A 143 -41.25 -16.62 -4.42
N PRO A 144 -41.21 -16.18 -3.16
CA PRO A 144 -40.37 -15.04 -2.78
C PRO A 144 -38.91 -15.34 -3.11
N GLU A 145 -38.38 -14.61 -4.10
CA GLU A 145 -36.96 -14.68 -4.42
C GLU A 145 -36.15 -14.43 -3.15
N ASN A 146 -35.18 -15.29 -2.87
CA ASN A 146 -34.27 -15.12 -1.75
C ASN A 146 -33.69 -13.70 -1.74
N PRO A 147 -33.81 -12.97 -0.64
CA PRO A 147 -33.36 -11.57 -0.59
C PRO A 147 -31.90 -11.45 -0.95
N ILE A 148 -31.59 -10.61 -1.91
CA ILE A 148 -30.21 -10.29 -2.31
C ILE A 148 -29.60 -9.47 -1.16
N LYS A 149 -28.56 -10.01 -0.54
CA LYS A 149 -27.79 -9.29 0.48
C LYS A 149 -26.64 -8.55 -0.19
N SER A 150 -26.48 -7.28 0.16
CA SER A 150 -25.37 -6.48 -0.34
C SER A 150 -24.70 -5.69 0.80
N TRP A 151 -23.37 -5.63 0.77
CA TRP A 151 -22.59 -4.87 1.74
C TRP A 151 -21.30 -4.39 1.11
N THR A 152 -20.67 -3.41 1.74
CA THR A 152 -19.33 -2.94 1.37
C THR A 152 -18.32 -3.41 2.41
N GLU A 153 -17.26 -4.02 1.95
CA GLU A 153 -16.10 -4.37 2.77
C GLU A 153 -14.95 -3.43 2.43
N THR A 154 -14.26 -2.94 3.44
CA THR A 154 -13.09 -2.08 3.25
C THR A 154 -11.91 -2.65 4.01
N ILE A 155 -10.77 -2.76 3.35
CA ILE A 155 -9.48 -3.07 3.94
C ILE A 155 -8.60 -1.83 3.93
N GLU A 156 -8.04 -1.50 5.09
CA GLU A 156 -6.96 -0.53 5.24
C GLU A 156 -5.69 -1.28 5.61
N ILE A 157 -4.66 -1.14 4.80
CA ILE A 157 -3.34 -1.73 5.02
C ILE A 157 -2.41 -0.61 5.44
N SER A 158 -1.86 -0.70 6.64
CA SER A 158 -1.04 0.33 7.24
C SER A 158 0.36 -0.19 7.54
N ARG A 159 1.32 0.74 7.53
CA ARG A 159 2.69 0.52 7.95
C ARG A 159 3.09 1.62 8.92
N ASN A 160 3.60 1.26 10.11
CA ASN A 160 3.94 2.23 11.16
C ASN A 160 2.80 3.22 11.44
N GLU A 161 1.54 2.71 11.47
CA GLU A 161 0.31 3.49 11.69
C GLU A 161 -0.11 4.40 10.51
N GLU A 162 0.67 4.49 9.45
CA GLU A 162 0.32 5.24 8.25
C GLU A 162 -0.36 4.33 7.22
N PRO A 163 -1.51 4.72 6.65
CA PRO A 163 -2.19 3.93 5.64
C PRO A 163 -1.37 3.93 4.34
N VAL A 164 -1.00 2.74 3.87
CA VAL A 164 -0.29 2.53 2.61
C VAL A 164 -1.28 2.30 1.48
N LEU A 165 -2.37 1.58 1.76
CA LEU A 165 -3.35 1.20 0.77
C LEU A 165 -4.72 1.01 1.42
N VAL A 166 -5.75 1.55 0.79
CA VAL A 166 -7.17 1.35 1.17
C VAL A 166 -7.92 0.82 -0.03
N VAL A 167 -8.60 -0.31 0.14
CA VAL A 167 -9.40 -0.94 -0.92
C VAL A 167 -10.81 -1.20 -0.39
N SER A 168 -11.82 -0.80 -1.15
CA SER A 168 -13.21 -1.11 -0.86
C SER A 168 -13.78 -2.02 -1.95
N VAL A 169 -14.57 -2.99 -1.52
CA VAL A 169 -15.18 -4.01 -2.36
C VAL A 169 -16.67 -4.08 -2.05
N GLY A 170 -17.51 -3.88 -3.06
CA GLY A 170 -18.93 -4.21 -2.99
C GLY A 170 -19.11 -5.71 -3.08
N VAL A 171 -19.80 -6.30 -2.13
CA VAL A 171 -20.12 -7.73 -2.10
C VAL A 171 -21.62 -7.89 -2.25
N THR A 172 -22.01 -8.75 -3.17
CA THR A 172 -23.42 -9.15 -3.38
C THR A 172 -23.51 -10.66 -3.24
N GLU A 173 -24.46 -11.12 -2.41
CA GLU A 173 -24.74 -12.54 -2.22
C GLU A 173 -26.14 -12.85 -2.72
N LYS A 174 -26.23 -13.78 -3.68
CA LYS A 174 -27.46 -14.34 -4.21
C LYS A 174 -27.32 -15.86 -4.24
N ASP A 175 -28.27 -16.57 -3.65
CA ASP A 175 -28.33 -18.04 -3.62
C ASP A 175 -27.02 -18.70 -3.12
N GLY A 176 -26.38 -18.10 -2.09
CA GLY A 176 -25.12 -18.57 -1.53
C GLY A 176 -23.88 -18.23 -2.37
N ASN A 177 -24.05 -17.67 -3.56
CA ASN A 177 -22.95 -17.22 -4.41
C ASN A 177 -22.58 -15.76 -4.11
N LYS A 178 -21.30 -15.52 -3.82
CA LYS A 178 -20.78 -14.16 -3.55
C LYS A 178 -20.06 -13.59 -4.76
N THR A 179 -20.52 -12.44 -5.20
CA THR A 179 -19.85 -11.64 -6.24
C THR A 179 -19.16 -10.46 -5.56
N ARG A 180 -17.89 -10.22 -5.91
CA ARG A 180 -17.06 -9.16 -5.35
C ARG A 180 -16.61 -8.20 -6.46
N ILE A 181 -16.88 -6.91 -6.28
CA ILE A 181 -16.53 -5.85 -7.23
C ILE A 181 -15.75 -4.77 -6.49
N VAL A 182 -14.56 -4.44 -6.98
CA VAL A 182 -13.76 -3.34 -6.42
C VAL A 182 -14.46 -2.03 -6.71
N THR A 183 -14.81 -1.29 -5.64
CA THR A 183 -15.49 0.01 -5.73
C THR A 183 -14.54 1.17 -5.56
N SER A 184 -13.47 1.00 -4.79
CA SER A 184 -12.41 2.00 -4.67
C SER A 184 -11.05 1.35 -4.44
N TRP A 185 -9.99 2.03 -4.91
CA TRP A 185 -8.61 1.65 -4.70
C TRP A 185 -7.79 2.92 -4.53
N THR A 186 -7.36 3.20 -3.31
CA THR A 186 -6.65 4.43 -2.98
C THR A 186 -5.29 4.08 -2.39
N ASN A 187 -4.23 4.54 -3.03
CA ASN A 187 -2.89 4.47 -2.45
C ASN A 187 -2.79 5.55 -1.36
N GLY A 188 -2.35 5.17 -0.18
CA GLY A 188 -1.97 6.14 0.85
C GLY A 188 -0.85 7.01 0.29
N SER A 189 -0.94 8.32 0.50
CA SER A 189 0.14 9.24 0.14
C SER A 189 1.33 8.95 1.04
N VAL A 190 2.35 8.29 0.49
CA VAL A 190 3.68 8.33 1.08
C VAL A 190 4.23 9.71 0.74
N ILE A 191 4.09 10.66 1.65
CA ILE A 191 4.76 11.97 1.60
C ILE A 191 6.24 11.80 1.97
#